data_bd5463cf91cb31f9f409db3d54acaccc
#
_entry.id   bd5463cf91cb31f9f409db3d54acaccc
#
_cell.length_a   1.000
_cell.length_b   1.000
_cell.length_c   1.000
_cell.angle_alpha   90.00
_cell.angle_beta   90.00
_cell.angle_gamma   90.00
#
_symmetry.space_group_name_H-M   'P 1'
#
loop_
_entity.id
_entity.type
_entity.pdbx_description
1 polymer ?
#
loop_
_entity_poly.entity_id
_entity_poly.type
_entity_poly.pdbx_seq_one_letter_code
_entity_poly.pdbx_strand_id
1 'polypeptide(L)'
;RRRQRQMCIRDRDVILIIVSALCMIAGLAGCVLPFLPGPPIAYLGLVFLHFTDKVHYTPTQLIIWLLIVAVVQVLDYFTPMLGSKYSGGSKWGNWGCIIGTLVGLLFLPWGVILGPFLGAVIGELLGNKEFSQALKSGVGSLIGFILGTLLKFVVCGYFCYQFILGFIK
;
A
#
# COMPACT_ATOMS: atom_id res chain seq x y z
N ARG A 1 -24.16 7.26 38.16
CA ARG A 1 -22.87 6.58 37.87
C ARG A 1 -22.96 5.58 36.70
N ARG A 2 -24.04 4.79 36.55
CA ARG A 2 -24.23 3.87 35.40
C ARG A 2 -24.35 4.61 34.06
N ARG A 3 -25.09 5.70 33.98
CA ARG A 3 -25.26 6.52 32.76
C ARG A 3 -23.95 7.18 32.33
N GLN A 4 -23.13 7.63 33.27
CA GLN A 4 -21.83 8.23 32.94
C GLN A 4 -20.85 7.20 32.37
N ARG A 5 -20.82 5.96 32.88
CA ARG A 5 -19.98 4.87 32.32
C ARG A 5 -20.44 4.50 30.92
N GLN A 6 -21.75 4.42 30.67
CA GLN A 6 -22.27 4.15 29.31
C GLN A 6 -21.96 5.27 28.31
N MET A 7 -21.97 6.53 28.74
CA MET A 7 -21.55 7.67 27.91
C MET A 7 -20.06 7.58 27.56
N CYS A 8 -19.18 7.33 28.52
CA CYS A 8 -17.74 7.22 28.27
C CYS A 8 -17.38 6.05 27.34
N ILE A 9 -18.05 4.90 27.48
CA ILE A 9 -17.85 3.75 26.59
C ILE A 9 -18.29 4.08 25.17
N ARG A 10 -19.45 4.73 25.01
CA ARG A 10 -19.96 5.15 23.71
C ARG A 10 -19.08 6.18 23.03
N ASP A 11 -18.56 7.13 23.78
CA ASP A 11 -17.64 8.14 23.26
C ASP A 11 -16.30 7.53 22.81
N ARG A 12 -15.76 6.59 23.59
CA ARG A 12 -14.59 5.82 23.22
C ARG A 12 -14.79 5.04 21.92
N ASP A 13 -15.92 4.36 21.81
CA ASP A 13 -16.26 3.57 20.62
C ASP A 13 -16.40 4.44 19.37
N VAL A 14 -17.03 5.61 19.49
CA VAL A 14 -17.15 6.57 18.39
C VAL A 14 -15.76 7.05 17.94
N ILE A 15 -14.87 7.38 18.87
CA ILE A 15 -13.50 7.80 18.55
C ILE A 15 -12.74 6.65 17.84
N LEU A 16 -12.83 5.43 18.36
CA LEU A 16 -12.18 4.27 17.75
C LEU A 16 -12.70 3.98 16.33
N ILE A 17 -14.00 4.13 16.10
CA ILE A 17 -14.61 3.98 14.78
C ILE A 17 -14.10 5.06 13.81
N ILE A 18 -14.04 6.30 14.25
CA ILE A 18 -13.51 7.41 13.43
C ILE A 18 -12.05 7.18 13.09
N VAL A 19 -11.22 6.83 14.06
CA VAL A 19 -9.80 6.52 13.85
C VAL A 19 -9.64 5.35 12.90
N SER A 20 -10.44 4.30 13.07
CA SER A 20 -10.46 3.13 12.19
C SER A 20 -10.82 3.51 10.75
N ALA A 21 -11.86 4.31 10.54
CA ALA A 21 -12.25 4.80 9.22
C ALA A 21 -11.16 5.64 8.57
N LEU A 22 -10.52 6.53 9.33
CA LEU A 22 -9.38 7.34 8.84
C LEU A 22 -8.20 6.46 8.46
N CYS A 23 -7.89 5.42 9.24
CA CYS A 23 -6.85 4.44 8.91
C CYS A 23 -7.19 3.67 7.62
N MET A 24 -8.46 3.31 7.40
CA MET A 24 -8.88 2.64 6.17
C MET A 24 -8.71 3.55 4.95
N ILE A 25 -9.11 4.80 5.04
CA ILE A 25 -8.93 5.80 3.97
C ILE A 25 -7.43 6.03 3.71
N ALA A 26 -6.64 6.20 4.76
CA ALA A 26 -5.18 6.35 4.65
C ALA A 26 -4.52 5.10 4.05
N GLY A 27 -4.99 3.90 4.39
CA GLY A 27 -4.55 2.65 3.81
C GLY A 27 -4.82 2.55 2.31
N LEU A 28 -6.01 2.95 1.87
CA LEU A 28 -6.36 3.03 0.44
C LEU A 28 -5.49 4.07 -0.30
N ALA A 29 -5.30 5.24 0.29
CA ALA A 29 -4.39 6.24 -0.26
C ALA A 29 -2.95 5.72 -0.35
N GLY A 30 -2.51 4.98 0.66
CA GLY A 30 -1.19 4.33 0.69
C GLY A 30 -0.99 3.25 -0.37
N CYS A 31 -2.07 2.68 -0.93
CA CYS A 31 -1.96 1.76 -2.06
C CYS A 31 -1.47 2.46 -3.34
N VAL A 32 -1.81 3.73 -3.51
CA VAL A 32 -1.38 4.55 -4.65
C VAL A 32 -0.02 5.19 -4.39
N LEU A 33 0.20 5.65 -3.16
CA LEU A 33 1.44 6.32 -2.77
C LEU A 33 2.52 5.31 -2.39
N PRO A 34 3.67 5.27 -3.07
CA PRO A 34 4.71 4.26 -2.85
C PRO A 34 5.39 4.36 -1.48
N PHE A 35 5.25 5.49 -0.79
CA PHE A 35 5.87 5.71 0.53
C PHE A 35 5.02 5.26 1.70
N LEU A 36 3.71 5.19 1.52
CA LEU A 36 2.81 4.79 2.59
C LEU A 36 2.55 3.29 2.51
N PRO A 37 2.80 2.55 3.59
CA PRO A 37 2.46 1.14 3.66
C PRO A 37 0.94 0.97 3.79
N GLY A 38 0.23 0.96 2.65
CA GLY A 38 -1.24 0.89 2.61
C GLY A 38 -1.85 -0.27 3.40
N PRO A 39 -1.47 -1.54 3.11
CA PRO A 39 -2.03 -2.70 3.82
C PRO A 39 -1.78 -2.69 5.34
N PRO A 40 -0.59 -2.36 5.87
CA PRO A 40 -0.39 -2.24 7.31
C PRO A 40 -1.28 -1.20 7.97
N ILE A 41 -1.48 -0.05 7.34
CA ILE A 41 -2.35 1.02 7.89
C ILE A 41 -3.82 0.57 7.90
N ALA A 42 -4.28 -0.07 6.83
CA ALA A 42 -5.62 -0.64 6.77
C ALA A 42 -5.83 -1.73 7.85
N TYR A 43 -4.82 -2.57 8.07
CA TYR A 43 -4.84 -3.58 9.14
C TYR A 43 -4.94 -2.94 10.53
N LEU A 44 -4.19 -1.88 10.80
CA LEU A 44 -4.31 -1.11 12.05
C LEU A 44 -5.73 -0.57 12.24
N GLY A 45 -6.37 -0.11 11.17
CA GLY A 45 -7.78 0.29 11.21
C GLY A 45 -8.70 -0.81 11.70
N LEU A 46 -8.52 -2.05 11.21
CA LEU A 46 -9.28 -3.20 11.68
C LEU A 46 -8.96 -3.58 13.13
N VAL A 47 -7.72 -3.45 13.57
CA VAL A 47 -7.31 -3.68 14.96
C VAL A 47 -7.99 -2.67 15.89
N PHE A 48 -8.02 -1.39 15.53
CA PHE A 48 -8.76 -0.38 16.31
C PHE A 48 -10.25 -0.69 16.37
N LEU A 49 -10.83 -1.17 15.28
CA LEU A 49 -12.23 -1.57 15.25
C LEU A 49 -12.50 -2.78 16.15
N HIS A 50 -11.55 -3.72 16.25
CA HIS A 50 -11.65 -4.88 17.15
C HIS A 50 -11.74 -4.48 18.64
N PHE A 51 -11.11 -3.38 19.04
CA PHE A 51 -11.20 -2.87 20.41
C PHE A 51 -12.52 -2.16 20.73
N THR A 52 -13.38 -2.02 19.74
CA THR A 52 -14.75 -1.47 19.92
C THR A 52 -15.69 -2.57 20.41
N ASP A 53 -16.57 -2.25 21.35
CA ASP A 53 -17.52 -3.23 21.90
C ASP A 53 -18.56 -3.74 20.87
N LYS A 54 -18.62 -3.11 19.69
CA LYS A 54 -19.55 -3.48 18.61
C LYS A 54 -19.03 -4.56 17.67
N VAL A 55 -17.72 -4.66 17.50
CA VAL A 55 -17.12 -5.55 16.50
C VAL A 55 -16.00 -6.36 17.14
N HIS A 56 -16.16 -7.67 17.13
CA HIS A 56 -15.15 -8.59 17.62
C HIS A 56 -14.69 -9.53 16.52
N TYR A 57 -13.41 -9.44 16.18
CA TYR A 57 -12.77 -10.42 15.30
C TYR A 57 -12.12 -11.53 16.12
N THR A 58 -12.10 -12.74 15.60
CA THR A 58 -11.39 -13.83 16.26
C THR A 58 -9.88 -13.58 16.24
N PRO A 59 -9.12 -13.97 17.29
CA PRO A 59 -7.68 -13.84 17.29
C PRO A 59 -7.00 -14.52 16.08
N THR A 60 -7.57 -15.63 15.65
CA THR A 60 -7.09 -16.36 14.47
C THR A 60 -7.22 -15.53 13.19
N GLN A 61 -8.32 -14.80 13.00
CA GLN A 61 -8.49 -13.89 11.86
C GLN A 61 -7.47 -12.77 11.87
N LEU A 62 -7.22 -12.15 13.02
CA LEU A 62 -6.23 -11.09 13.15
C LEU A 62 -4.82 -11.57 12.82
N ILE A 63 -4.46 -12.78 13.25
CA ILE A 63 -3.16 -13.38 12.94
C ILE A 63 -3.04 -13.68 11.45
N ILE A 64 -4.08 -14.23 10.82
CA ILE A 64 -4.09 -14.52 9.38
C ILE A 64 -3.95 -13.22 8.59
N TRP A 65 -4.67 -12.17 8.95
CA TRP A 65 -4.57 -10.87 8.29
C TRP A 65 -3.20 -10.23 8.46
N LEU A 66 -2.58 -10.36 9.64
CA LEU A 66 -1.21 -9.91 9.88
C LEU A 66 -0.22 -10.64 8.96
N LEU A 67 -0.36 -11.95 8.81
CA LEU A 67 0.49 -12.73 7.90
C LEU A 67 0.30 -12.33 6.45
N ILE A 68 -0.94 -12.10 6.00
CA ILE A 68 -1.24 -11.61 4.65
C ILE A 68 -0.58 -10.25 4.42
N VAL A 69 -0.69 -9.33 5.36
CA VAL A 69 -0.06 -8.00 5.29
C VAL A 69 1.45 -8.13 5.20
N ALA A 70 2.07 -8.96 6.03
CA ALA A 70 3.51 -9.19 6.00
C ALA A 70 3.99 -9.75 4.65
N VAL A 71 3.29 -10.73 4.10
CA VAL A 71 3.61 -11.33 2.79
C VAL A 71 3.47 -10.30 1.68
N VAL A 72 2.38 -9.53 1.67
CA VAL A 72 2.15 -8.48 0.67
C VAL A 72 3.21 -7.40 0.75
N GLN A 73 3.61 -7.00 1.96
CA GLN A 73 4.65 -5.99 2.16
C GLN A 73 6.01 -6.46 1.64
N VAL A 74 6.36 -7.71 1.88
CA VAL A 74 7.59 -8.33 1.35
C VAL A 74 7.53 -8.40 -0.18
N LEU A 75 6.42 -8.87 -0.75
CA LEU A 75 6.23 -8.95 -2.20
C LEU A 75 6.28 -7.56 -2.84
N ASP A 76 5.68 -6.55 -2.22
CA ASP A 76 5.72 -5.19 -2.72
C ASP A 76 7.14 -4.62 -2.80
N TYR A 77 7.97 -4.95 -1.83
CA TYR A 77 9.37 -4.56 -1.84
C TYR A 77 10.17 -5.24 -2.95
N PHE A 78 9.92 -6.54 -3.19
CA PHE A 78 10.66 -7.31 -4.19
C PHE A 78 10.13 -7.17 -5.62
N THR A 79 8.84 -6.85 -5.81
CA THR A 79 8.22 -6.81 -7.14
C THR A 79 8.87 -5.81 -8.11
N PRO A 80 9.16 -4.56 -7.74
CA PRO A 80 9.88 -3.64 -8.62
C PRO A 80 11.29 -4.10 -8.96
N MET A 81 12.00 -4.72 -8.00
CA MET A 81 13.34 -5.26 -8.21
C MET A 81 13.33 -6.43 -9.18
N LEU A 82 12.34 -7.31 -9.07
CA LEU A 82 12.16 -8.43 -9.98
C LEU A 82 11.79 -7.95 -11.38
N GLY A 83 10.86 -7.00 -11.50
CA GLY A 83 10.46 -6.42 -12.78
C GLY A 83 11.66 -5.82 -13.54
N SER A 84 12.48 -5.04 -12.86
CA SER A 84 13.71 -4.48 -13.40
C SER A 84 14.72 -5.58 -13.78
N LYS A 85 14.93 -6.57 -12.91
CA LYS A 85 15.88 -7.65 -13.13
C LYS A 85 15.51 -8.53 -14.33
N TYR A 86 14.24 -8.91 -14.46
CA TYR A 86 13.75 -9.69 -15.60
C TYR A 86 13.86 -8.94 -16.93
N SER A 87 13.79 -7.62 -16.91
CA SER A 87 13.92 -6.76 -18.09
C SER A 87 15.37 -6.36 -18.40
N GLY A 88 16.34 -6.93 -17.69
CA GLY A 88 17.75 -6.61 -17.87
C GLY A 88 18.18 -5.30 -17.23
N GLY A 89 17.46 -4.83 -16.21
CA GLY A 89 17.75 -3.60 -15.48
C GLY A 89 19.05 -3.67 -14.67
N SER A 90 19.71 -2.52 -14.52
CA SER A 90 20.90 -2.34 -13.72
C SER A 90 20.62 -1.60 -12.42
N LYS A 91 21.65 -1.46 -11.58
CA LYS A 91 21.57 -0.64 -10.36
C LYS A 91 21.20 0.82 -10.67
N TRP A 92 21.65 1.35 -11.79
CA TRP A 92 21.35 2.70 -12.25
C TRP A 92 19.86 2.88 -12.57
N GLY A 93 19.26 1.91 -13.24
CA GLY A 93 17.80 1.91 -13.49
C GLY A 93 16.99 1.85 -12.23
N ASN A 94 17.39 1.05 -11.23
CA ASN A 94 16.71 0.97 -9.93
C ASN A 94 16.76 2.30 -9.18
N TRP A 95 17.91 2.94 -9.11
CA TRP A 95 18.05 4.27 -8.51
C TRP A 95 17.25 5.32 -9.28
N GLY A 96 17.30 5.28 -10.60
CA GLY A 96 16.49 6.13 -11.45
C GLY A 96 14.99 5.97 -11.20
N CYS A 97 14.53 4.73 -11.06
CA CYS A 97 13.13 4.40 -10.73
C CYS A 97 12.70 5.03 -9.39
N ILE A 98 13.52 4.92 -8.35
CA ILE A 98 13.25 5.49 -7.03
C ILE A 98 13.17 7.02 -7.11
N ILE A 99 14.16 7.64 -7.69
CA ILE A 99 14.23 9.11 -7.85
C ILE A 99 13.07 9.59 -8.73
N GLY A 100 12.80 8.90 -9.83
CA GLY A 100 11.68 9.22 -10.72
C GLY A 100 10.33 9.12 -10.02
N THR A 101 10.15 8.13 -9.15
CA THR A 101 8.94 8.00 -8.32
C THR A 101 8.79 9.18 -7.36
N LEU A 102 9.88 9.59 -6.71
CA LEU A 102 9.90 10.74 -5.80
C LEU A 102 9.52 12.04 -6.52
N VAL A 103 10.14 12.30 -7.66
CA VAL A 103 9.85 13.47 -8.49
C VAL A 103 8.43 13.39 -9.06
N GLY A 104 8.02 12.19 -9.49
CA GLY A 104 6.67 11.95 -10.02
C GLY A 104 5.55 12.25 -9.03
N LEU A 105 5.81 12.10 -7.72
CA LEU A 105 4.85 12.47 -6.68
C LEU A 105 4.45 13.97 -6.71
N LEU A 106 5.34 14.84 -7.20
CA LEU A 106 5.04 16.27 -7.34
C LEU A 106 3.99 16.54 -8.44
N PHE A 107 3.80 15.61 -9.36
CA PHE A 107 2.92 15.72 -10.52
C PHE A 107 1.74 14.74 -10.46
N LEU A 108 1.12 14.57 -9.31
CA LEU A 108 -0.05 13.71 -9.13
C LEU A 108 -1.20 14.10 -10.10
N PRO A 109 -1.96 13.13 -10.64
CA PRO A 109 -1.84 11.66 -10.46
C PRO A 109 -0.92 10.97 -11.48
N TRP A 110 -0.60 11.59 -12.59
CA TRP A 110 0.13 10.99 -13.71
C TRP A 110 1.61 10.73 -13.40
N GLY A 111 2.21 11.60 -12.60
CA GLY A 111 3.62 11.49 -12.23
C GLY A 111 3.95 10.22 -11.44
N VAL A 112 3.02 9.69 -10.67
CA VAL A 112 3.22 8.45 -9.91
C VAL A 112 3.37 7.23 -10.83
N ILE A 113 2.69 7.24 -11.97
CA ILE A 113 2.77 6.16 -12.96
C ILE A 113 3.98 6.36 -13.89
N LEU A 114 4.14 7.57 -14.40
CA LEU A 114 5.21 7.89 -15.36
C LEU A 114 6.57 8.08 -14.69
N GLY A 115 6.61 8.51 -13.44
CA GLY A 115 7.84 8.75 -12.68
C GLY A 115 8.76 7.54 -12.61
N PRO A 116 8.30 6.37 -12.14
CA PRO A 116 9.10 5.15 -12.10
C PRO A 116 9.60 4.73 -13.49
N PHE A 117 8.73 4.83 -14.51
CA PHE A 117 9.08 4.49 -15.87
C PHE A 117 10.17 5.39 -16.44
N LEU A 118 9.95 6.70 -16.44
CA LEU A 118 10.91 7.67 -16.95
C LEU A 118 12.21 7.66 -16.14
N GLY A 119 12.10 7.54 -14.82
CA GLY A 119 13.26 7.44 -13.94
C GLY A 119 14.11 6.21 -14.23
N ALA A 120 13.49 5.05 -14.44
CA ALA A 120 14.19 3.83 -14.81
C ALA A 120 14.89 3.96 -16.17
N VAL A 121 14.21 4.51 -17.17
CA VAL A 121 14.79 4.73 -18.51
C VAL A 121 15.98 5.69 -18.45
N ILE A 122 15.82 6.83 -17.78
CA ILE A 122 16.90 7.82 -17.63
C ILE A 122 18.07 7.21 -16.85
N GLY A 123 17.79 6.48 -15.76
CA GLY A 123 18.81 5.80 -14.98
C GLY A 123 19.64 4.81 -15.80
N GLU A 124 18.99 3.99 -16.63
CA GLU A 124 19.67 3.04 -17.50
C GLU A 124 20.51 3.73 -18.59
N LEU A 125 20.01 4.83 -19.14
CA LEU A 125 20.77 5.64 -20.09
C LEU A 125 22.03 6.27 -19.46
N LEU A 126 21.93 6.74 -18.22
CA LEU A 126 23.08 7.22 -17.44
C LEU A 126 24.08 6.09 -17.13
N GLY A 127 23.60 4.86 -17.05
CA GLY A 127 24.42 3.65 -16.90
C GLY A 127 25.07 3.16 -18.20
N ASN A 128 25.05 3.96 -19.27
CA ASN A 128 25.63 3.64 -20.60
C ASN A 128 25.01 2.42 -21.30
N LYS A 129 23.74 2.14 -21.04
CA LYS A 129 23.00 1.12 -21.78
C LYS A 129 22.35 1.69 -23.04
N GLU A 130 22.15 0.81 -24.02
CA GLU A 130 21.41 1.17 -25.22
C GLU A 130 19.98 1.58 -24.91
N PHE A 131 19.42 2.51 -25.69
CA PHE A 131 18.05 3.00 -25.52
C PHE A 131 17.00 1.88 -25.52
N SER A 132 17.21 0.86 -26.36
CA SER A 132 16.31 -0.31 -26.41
C SER A 132 16.28 -1.09 -25.10
N GLN A 133 17.44 -1.28 -24.47
CA GLN A 133 17.54 -1.96 -23.16
C GLN A 133 16.99 -1.09 -22.03
N ALA A 134 17.25 0.21 -22.06
CA ALA A 134 16.73 1.17 -21.12
C ALA A 134 15.19 1.19 -21.16
N LEU A 135 14.61 1.16 -22.35
CA LEU A 135 13.16 1.13 -22.53
C LEU A 135 12.54 -0.17 -21.99
N LYS A 136 13.17 -1.33 -22.24
CA LYS A 136 12.73 -2.62 -21.67
C LYS A 136 12.76 -2.61 -20.15
N SER A 137 13.80 -2.07 -19.55
CA SER A 137 13.93 -1.94 -18.10
C SER A 137 12.82 -1.04 -17.52
N GLY A 138 12.55 0.09 -18.17
CA GLY A 138 11.48 1.00 -17.81
C GLY A 138 10.10 0.35 -17.85
N VAL A 139 9.79 -0.38 -18.92
CA VAL A 139 8.53 -1.15 -19.06
C VAL A 139 8.41 -2.23 -17.97
N GLY A 140 9.51 -2.94 -17.67
CA GLY A 140 9.53 -3.93 -16.60
C GLY A 140 9.26 -3.34 -15.23
N SER A 141 9.85 -2.19 -14.92
CA SER A 141 9.57 -1.44 -13.67
C SER A 141 8.12 -0.99 -13.58
N LEU A 142 7.55 -0.52 -14.69
CA LEU A 142 6.15 -0.09 -14.76
C LEU A 142 5.18 -1.26 -14.52
N ILE A 143 5.43 -2.41 -15.14
CA ILE A 143 4.62 -3.62 -14.95
C ILE A 143 4.72 -4.08 -13.49
N GLY A 144 5.92 -4.12 -12.91
CA GLY A 144 6.13 -4.47 -11.51
C GLY A 144 5.38 -3.51 -10.56
N PHE A 145 5.44 -2.22 -10.82
CA PHE A 145 4.71 -1.21 -10.04
C PHE A 145 3.19 -1.40 -10.12
N ILE A 146 2.65 -1.62 -11.32
CA ILE A 146 1.21 -1.85 -11.52
C ILE A 146 0.76 -3.12 -10.81
N LEU A 147 1.50 -4.23 -10.93
CA LEU A 147 1.16 -5.49 -10.27
C LEU A 147 1.20 -5.35 -8.74
N GLY A 148 2.22 -4.69 -8.19
CA GLY A 148 2.31 -4.43 -6.75
C GLY A 148 1.16 -3.56 -6.25
N THR A 149 0.80 -2.53 -6.99
CA THR A 149 -0.33 -1.65 -6.67
C THR A 149 -1.66 -2.39 -6.71
N LEU A 150 -1.90 -3.22 -7.73
CA LEU A 150 -3.11 -4.04 -7.82
C LEU A 150 -3.23 -5.02 -6.65
N LEU A 151 -2.13 -5.66 -6.26
CA LEU A 151 -2.11 -6.57 -5.10
C LEU A 151 -2.48 -5.83 -3.81
N LYS A 152 -1.94 -4.65 -3.59
CA LYS A 152 -2.30 -3.79 -2.45
C LYS A 152 -3.78 -3.40 -2.46
N PHE A 153 -4.31 -3.00 -3.62
CA PHE A 153 -5.73 -2.68 -3.75
C PHE A 153 -6.64 -3.85 -3.42
N VAL A 154 -6.29 -5.06 -3.87
CA VAL A 154 -7.05 -6.27 -3.56
C VAL A 154 -7.09 -6.50 -2.05
N VAL A 155 -5.95 -6.41 -1.36
CA VAL A 155 -5.87 -6.61 0.10
C VAL A 155 -6.59 -5.51 0.86
N CYS A 156 -6.39 -4.26 0.51
CA CYS A 156 -7.10 -3.13 1.14
C CYS A 156 -8.61 -3.18 0.89
N GLY A 157 -9.03 -3.59 -0.31
CA GLY A 157 -10.44 -3.81 -0.63
C GLY A 157 -11.07 -4.91 0.21
N TYR A 158 -10.36 -6.00 0.44
CA TYR A 158 -10.77 -7.07 1.36
C TYR A 158 -10.91 -6.56 2.80
N PHE A 159 -9.97 -5.77 3.27
CA PHE A 159 -10.05 -5.17 4.61
C PHE A 159 -11.19 -4.16 4.73
N CYS A 160 -11.45 -3.35 3.71
CA CYS A 160 -12.63 -2.49 3.65
C CYS A 160 -13.93 -3.29 3.71
N TYR A 161 -14.00 -4.40 3.00
CA TYR A 161 -15.14 -5.30 3.03
C TYR A 161 -15.37 -5.87 4.44
N GLN A 162 -14.34 -6.31 5.12
CA GLN A 162 -14.41 -6.78 6.51
C GLN A 162 -14.81 -5.67 7.48
N PHE A 163 -14.33 -4.45 7.24
CA PHE A 163 -14.74 -3.27 8.01
C PHE A 163 -16.24 -3.01 7.89
N ILE A 164 -16.77 -3.03 6.69
CA ILE A 164 -18.21 -2.83 6.43
C ILE A 164 -19.03 -3.97 7.03
N LEU A 165 -18.60 -5.22 6.89
CA LEU A 165 -19.29 -6.37 7.51
C LEU A 165 -19.34 -6.27 9.03
N GLY A 166 -18.30 -5.73 9.65
CA GLY A 166 -18.27 -5.49 11.09
C GLY A 166 -19.35 -4.51 11.57
N PHE A 167 -19.80 -3.60 10.71
CA PHE A 167 -20.89 -2.68 11.01
C PHE A 167 -22.28 -3.24 10.75
N ILE A 168 -22.41 -4.20 9.83
CA ILE A 168 -23.71 -4.78 9.45
C ILE A 168 -24.13 -5.89 10.39
N LYS A 169 -23.19 -6.60 11.00
CA LYS A 169 -23.45 -7.64 12.01
C LYS A 169 -23.61 -7.04 13.40
#